data_0b0b606a1a96f704c72df75dfc2a78f2
#
_entry.id   0b0b606a1a96f704c72df75dfc2a78f2
#
_cell.length_a   1.000
_cell.length_b   1.000
_cell.length_c   1.000
_cell.angle_alpha   90.00
_cell.angle_beta   90.00
_cell.angle_gamma   90.00
#
_symmetry.space_group_name_H-M   'P 1'
#
loop_
_entity.id
_entity.type
_entity.pdbx_description
1 polymer ?
#
loop_
_entity_poly.entity_id
_entity_poly.type
_entity_poly.pdbx_seq_one_letter_code
_entity_poly.pdbx_strand_id
1 'polypeptide(L)'
;MELIKHVRHKFNDYQGLNNTFVGTPPYPMIVLDNFLPIDYANRFKEECESIPNEHWSDFTRRGSSMKECKKLEVAPVAYEFVNQMHSALGMEWLEKVTGIKDLIPDPHLVGAGYSRTYKGHSLKVHTDFNWNDRLKLHRMLSFIIYLNPEWESSWGGGLKFYDFNNEKVIQDVPCLHNRVIIWRYHKRGFHGYPDPLMCPEGISRNTFRLFFYVSDAQHREDDRPHRSLYWFDKENGEPYDLSLIHI
;
A
#
# COMPACT_ATOMS: atom_id res chain seq x y z
N MET A 1 -21.16 -8.02 0.28
CA MET A 1 -21.86 -6.84 -0.29
C MET A 1 -22.14 -5.73 0.75
N GLU A 2 -22.13 -6.03 2.04
CA GLU A 2 -22.38 -5.02 3.09
C GLU A 2 -21.17 -4.10 3.37
N LEU A 3 -19.96 -4.62 3.32
CA LEU A 3 -18.74 -3.87 3.59
C LEU A 3 -18.55 -2.69 2.63
N ILE A 4 -18.65 -2.93 1.32
CA ILE A 4 -18.48 -1.86 0.33
C ILE A 4 -19.63 -0.83 0.40
N LYS A 5 -20.83 -1.25 0.80
CA LYS A 5 -21.94 -0.31 1.05
C LYS A 5 -21.63 0.60 2.24
N HIS A 6 -21.04 0.05 3.32
CA HIS A 6 -20.59 0.84 4.47
C HIS A 6 -19.54 1.87 4.04
N VAL A 7 -18.51 1.46 3.31
CA VAL A 7 -17.45 2.36 2.82
C VAL A 7 -18.05 3.47 1.96
N ARG A 8 -18.90 3.12 0.99
CA ARG A 8 -19.58 4.09 0.11
C ARG A 8 -20.49 5.07 0.86
N HIS A 9 -21.15 4.61 1.91
CA HIS A 9 -22.01 5.46 2.73
C HIS A 9 -21.18 6.42 3.60
N LYS A 10 -20.13 5.90 4.23
CA LYS A 10 -19.28 6.68 5.13
C LYS A 10 -18.43 7.71 4.37
N PHE A 11 -17.92 7.36 3.21
CA PHE A 11 -17.04 8.18 2.38
C PHE A 11 -17.77 8.56 1.07
N ASN A 12 -18.85 9.33 1.19
CA ASN A 12 -19.73 9.68 0.07
C ASN A 12 -19.57 11.11 -0.44
N ASP A 13 -18.77 11.94 0.22
CA ASP A 13 -18.37 13.26 -0.30
C ASP A 13 -17.27 13.09 -1.36
N TYR A 14 -17.65 12.55 -2.50
CA TYR A 14 -16.70 12.24 -3.58
C TYR A 14 -15.94 13.46 -4.09
N GLN A 15 -16.57 14.63 -4.11
CA GLN A 15 -15.89 15.85 -4.56
C GLN A 15 -14.84 16.31 -3.55
N GLY A 16 -15.16 16.32 -2.26
CA GLY A 16 -14.22 16.67 -1.20
C GLY A 16 -13.07 15.68 -1.10
N LEU A 17 -13.37 14.38 -1.20
CA LEU A 17 -12.36 13.31 -1.19
C LEU A 17 -11.43 13.41 -2.40
N ASN A 18 -11.97 13.66 -3.61
CA ASN A 18 -11.17 13.81 -4.82
C ASN A 18 -10.28 15.07 -4.73
N ASN A 19 -10.82 16.19 -4.28
CA ASN A 19 -10.03 17.40 -4.08
C ASN A 19 -8.87 17.16 -3.10
N THR A 20 -9.12 16.45 -2.00
CA THR A 20 -8.10 16.06 -1.04
C THR A 20 -7.06 15.14 -1.68
N PHE A 21 -7.50 14.10 -2.40
CA PHE A 21 -6.61 13.15 -3.06
C PHE A 21 -5.66 13.85 -4.04
N VAL A 22 -6.20 14.70 -4.93
CA VAL A 22 -5.41 15.40 -5.96
C VAL A 22 -4.50 16.47 -5.35
N GLY A 23 -4.98 17.16 -4.31
CA GLY A 23 -4.28 18.30 -3.69
C GLY A 23 -3.22 17.92 -2.65
N THR A 24 -3.14 16.67 -2.21
CA THR A 24 -2.19 16.26 -1.16
C THR A 24 -0.78 16.06 -1.73
N PRO A 25 0.24 16.80 -1.24
CA PRO A 25 1.62 16.60 -1.66
C PRO A 25 2.23 15.35 -1.00
N PRO A 26 3.35 14.80 -1.54
CA PRO A 26 4.09 15.28 -2.71
C PRO A 26 3.52 14.79 -4.05
N TYR A 27 2.55 13.89 -4.03
CA TYR A 27 1.80 13.37 -5.17
C TYR A 27 0.40 12.92 -4.70
N PRO A 28 -0.57 12.73 -5.61
CA PRO A 28 -1.95 12.46 -5.24
C PRO A 28 -2.10 11.31 -4.25
N MET A 29 -2.64 11.60 -3.07
CA MET A 29 -2.89 10.62 -2.01
C MET A 29 -4.00 11.06 -1.07
N ILE A 30 -4.59 10.11 -0.34
CA ILE A 30 -5.57 10.37 0.71
C ILE A 30 -5.38 9.39 1.87
N VAL A 31 -5.63 9.88 3.08
CA VAL A 31 -5.65 9.09 4.31
C VAL A 31 -7.07 9.08 4.86
N LEU A 32 -7.60 7.90 5.13
CA LEU A 32 -8.97 7.71 5.63
C LEU A 32 -8.95 6.90 6.92
N ASP A 33 -9.44 7.49 8.00
CA ASP A 33 -9.51 6.84 9.31
C ASP A 33 -10.83 6.10 9.53
N ASN A 34 -10.75 5.04 10.36
CA ASN A 34 -11.90 4.18 10.68
C ASN A 34 -12.59 3.67 9.40
N PHE A 35 -11.81 3.17 8.45
CA PHE A 35 -12.27 2.83 7.11
C PHE A 35 -13.36 1.76 7.09
N LEU A 36 -13.18 0.71 7.88
CA LEU A 36 -14.10 -0.43 8.02
C LEU A 36 -14.97 -0.28 9.28
N PRO A 37 -16.10 -1.00 9.37
CA PRO A 37 -16.73 -1.25 10.66
C PRO A 37 -15.71 -1.82 11.65
N ILE A 38 -15.71 -1.33 12.89
CA ILE A 38 -14.66 -1.70 13.85
C ILE A 38 -14.58 -3.21 14.10
N ASP A 39 -15.72 -3.89 14.18
CA ASP A 39 -15.77 -5.35 14.36
C ASP A 39 -15.14 -6.09 13.18
N TYR A 40 -15.31 -5.55 11.97
CA TYR A 40 -14.67 -6.12 10.78
C TYR A 40 -13.16 -5.88 10.82
N ALA A 41 -12.72 -4.69 11.16
CA ALA A 41 -11.29 -4.37 11.27
C ALA A 41 -10.58 -5.23 12.32
N ASN A 42 -11.25 -5.50 13.44
CA ASN A 42 -10.73 -6.39 14.49
C ASN A 42 -10.62 -7.83 14.00
N ARG A 43 -11.65 -8.38 13.35
CA ARG A 43 -11.58 -9.73 12.74
C ARG A 43 -10.49 -9.81 11.68
N PHE A 44 -10.28 -8.75 10.91
CA PHE A 44 -9.24 -8.69 9.89
C PHE A 44 -7.83 -8.76 10.52
N LYS A 45 -7.63 -8.08 11.65
CA LYS A 45 -6.40 -8.16 12.45
C LYS A 45 -6.22 -9.56 13.05
N GLU A 46 -7.25 -10.11 13.68
CA GLU A 46 -7.22 -11.45 14.29
C GLU A 46 -6.90 -12.53 13.26
N GLU A 47 -7.50 -12.46 12.08
CA GLU A 47 -7.17 -13.35 10.98
C GLU A 47 -5.69 -13.21 10.60
N CYS A 48 -5.20 -11.98 10.39
CA CYS A 48 -3.78 -11.77 10.10
C CYS A 48 -2.88 -12.49 11.12
N GLU A 49 -3.18 -12.40 12.41
CA GLU A 49 -2.39 -13.01 13.48
C GLU A 49 -2.51 -14.54 13.54
N SER A 50 -3.66 -15.09 13.15
CA SER A 50 -3.95 -16.53 13.21
C SER A 50 -3.39 -17.32 12.02
N ILE A 51 -2.99 -16.69 10.93
CA ILE A 51 -2.45 -17.38 9.76
C ILE A 51 -1.18 -18.15 10.15
N PRO A 52 -1.14 -19.48 9.93
CA PRO A 52 0.02 -20.30 10.24
C PRO A 52 1.29 -19.87 9.51
N ASN A 53 2.43 -20.07 10.16
CA ASN A 53 3.74 -19.61 9.65
C ASN A 53 4.11 -20.17 8.28
N GLU A 54 3.70 -21.38 7.94
CA GLU A 54 3.93 -22.03 6.65
C GLU A 54 3.26 -21.32 5.46
N HIS A 55 2.31 -20.43 5.73
CA HIS A 55 1.65 -19.63 4.69
C HIS A 55 2.32 -18.26 4.46
N TRP A 56 3.31 -17.94 5.28
CA TRP A 56 4.07 -16.71 5.15
C TRP A 56 5.36 -16.93 4.38
N SER A 57 5.64 -16.02 3.45
CA SER A 57 6.90 -15.98 2.71
C SER A 57 7.76 -14.84 3.23
N ASP A 58 9.04 -15.07 3.40
CA ASP A 58 9.98 -14.01 3.76
C ASP A 58 10.25 -13.13 2.53
N PHE A 59 10.12 -11.83 2.73
CA PHE A 59 10.55 -10.82 1.79
C PHE A 59 11.75 -10.10 2.38
N THR A 60 12.91 -10.30 1.77
CA THR A 60 14.14 -9.57 2.12
C THR A 60 14.72 -8.99 0.86
N ARG A 61 14.82 -7.68 0.79
CA ARG A 61 15.36 -6.99 -0.37
C ARG A 61 16.00 -5.67 0.06
N ARG A 62 17.28 -5.49 -0.27
CA ARG A 62 18.02 -4.24 -0.09
C ARG A 62 17.87 -3.60 1.30
N GLY A 63 17.97 -4.43 2.33
CA GLY A 63 17.83 -4.01 3.73
C GLY A 63 16.38 -3.80 4.20
N SER A 64 15.39 -4.02 3.34
CA SER A 64 14.00 -4.17 3.76
C SER A 64 13.72 -5.61 4.16
N SER A 65 12.96 -5.84 5.21
CA SER A 65 12.57 -7.17 5.64
C SER A 65 11.16 -7.18 6.19
N MET A 66 10.34 -8.13 5.72
CA MET A 66 8.98 -8.38 6.18
C MET A 66 8.55 -9.80 5.82
N LYS A 67 7.43 -10.24 6.36
CA LYS A 67 6.73 -11.46 5.91
C LYS A 67 5.50 -11.07 5.11
N GLU A 68 5.19 -11.86 4.07
CA GLU A 68 4.05 -11.63 3.18
C GLU A 68 3.19 -12.89 3.07
N CYS A 69 1.86 -12.71 3.08
CA CYS A 69 0.89 -13.76 2.79
C CYS A 69 -0.20 -13.23 1.86
N LYS A 70 -0.37 -13.90 0.72
CA LYS A 70 -1.42 -13.63 -0.28
C LYS A 70 -2.38 -14.80 -0.49
N LYS A 71 -2.31 -15.79 0.39
CA LYS A 71 -3.11 -17.03 0.30
C LYS A 71 -4.51 -16.80 0.87
N LEU A 72 -5.43 -16.36 0.01
CA LEU A 72 -6.81 -16.06 0.40
C LEU A 72 -7.59 -17.31 0.80
N GLU A 73 -7.16 -18.51 0.39
CA GLU A 73 -7.74 -19.79 0.80
C GLU A 73 -7.67 -20.07 2.31
N VAL A 74 -6.72 -19.43 3.01
CA VAL A 74 -6.59 -19.53 4.47
C VAL A 74 -6.98 -18.21 5.18
N ALA A 75 -7.56 -17.27 4.45
CA ALA A 75 -7.83 -15.91 4.92
C ALA A 75 -9.23 -15.44 4.47
N PRO A 76 -10.33 -15.99 5.04
CA PRO A 76 -11.69 -15.69 4.61
C PRO A 76 -12.12 -14.25 4.80
N VAL A 77 -11.62 -13.53 5.82
CA VAL A 77 -11.91 -12.09 6.03
C VAL A 77 -11.23 -11.25 4.95
N ALA A 78 -9.96 -11.55 4.65
CA ALA A 78 -9.25 -10.91 3.54
C ALA A 78 -9.90 -11.26 2.19
N TYR A 79 -10.34 -12.49 1.99
CA TYR A 79 -11.04 -12.90 0.78
C TYR A 79 -12.31 -12.09 0.56
N GLU A 80 -13.14 -11.93 1.59
CA GLU A 80 -14.33 -11.09 1.53
C GLU A 80 -13.97 -9.64 1.20
N PHE A 81 -12.97 -9.08 1.90
CA PHE A 81 -12.50 -7.72 1.67
C PHE A 81 -12.06 -7.50 0.22
N VAL A 82 -11.21 -8.39 -0.31
CA VAL A 82 -10.73 -8.34 -1.69
C VAL A 82 -11.89 -8.38 -2.67
N ASN A 83 -12.81 -9.33 -2.52
CA ASN A 83 -13.97 -9.47 -3.42
C ASN A 83 -14.84 -8.20 -3.44
N GLN A 84 -15.03 -7.57 -2.29
CA GLN A 84 -15.83 -6.34 -2.22
C GLN A 84 -15.11 -5.13 -2.79
N MET A 85 -13.81 -4.97 -2.52
CA MET A 85 -13.00 -3.89 -3.11
C MET A 85 -12.80 -4.06 -4.62
N HIS A 86 -12.72 -5.30 -5.13
CA HIS A 86 -12.60 -5.62 -6.55
C HIS A 86 -13.95 -5.68 -7.29
N SER A 87 -15.07 -5.55 -6.58
CA SER A 87 -16.40 -5.49 -7.19
C SER A 87 -16.61 -4.19 -8.00
N ALA A 88 -17.61 -4.18 -8.89
CA ALA A 88 -17.99 -2.98 -9.60
C ALA A 88 -18.26 -1.78 -8.68
N LEU A 89 -18.87 -2.01 -7.51
CA LEU A 89 -19.12 -0.96 -6.52
C LEU A 89 -17.83 -0.45 -5.85
N GLY A 90 -16.86 -1.33 -5.61
CA GLY A 90 -15.54 -0.96 -5.08
C GLY A 90 -14.73 -0.16 -6.10
N MET A 91 -14.72 -0.62 -7.35
CA MET A 91 -14.05 0.09 -8.45
C MET A 91 -14.64 1.48 -8.66
N GLU A 92 -15.99 1.57 -8.76
CA GLU A 92 -16.68 2.86 -8.91
C GLU A 92 -16.36 3.83 -7.76
N TRP A 93 -16.30 3.31 -6.52
CA TRP A 93 -15.93 4.12 -5.36
C TRP A 93 -14.50 4.66 -5.47
N LEU A 94 -13.53 3.80 -5.79
CA LEU A 94 -12.13 4.21 -5.99
C LEU A 94 -11.99 5.24 -7.10
N GLU A 95 -12.67 5.03 -8.23
CA GLU A 95 -12.65 5.95 -9.37
C GLU A 95 -13.22 7.33 -9.03
N LYS A 96 -14.29 7.38 -8.23
CA LYS A 96 -14.88 8.64 -7.77
C LYS A 96 -13.97 9.39 -6.80
N VAL A 97 -13.34 8.65 -5.88
CA VAL A 97 -12.42 9.23 -4.87
C VAL A 97 -11.13 9.71 -5.53
N THR A 98 -10.58 8.97 -6.47
CA THR A 98 -9.26 9.26 -7.06
C THR A 98 -9.33 10.06 -8.36
N GLY A 99 -10.49 10.08 -9.04
CA GLY A 99 -10.66 10.65 -10.37
C GLY A 99 -10.04 9.81 -11.50
N ILE A 100 -9.39 8.67 -11.15
CA ILE A 100 -8.77 7.76 -12.13
C ILE A 100 -9.84 6.81 -12.63
N LYS A 101 -10.00 6.73 -13.97
CA LYS A 101 -11.03 5.93 -14.63
C LYS A 101 -10.51 4.57 -15.06
N ASP A 102 -11.46 3.65 -15.26
CA ASP A 102 -11.22 2.33 -15.84
C ASP A 102 -10.13 1.55 -15.08
N LEU A 103 -10.16 1.63 -13.74
CA LEU A 103 -9.27 0.89 -12.86
C LEU A 103 -9.51 -0.62 -12.98
N ILE A 104 -8.44 -1.37 -13.05
CA ILE A 104 -8.43 -2.82 -13.16
C ILE A 104 -7.83 -3.42 -11.88
N PRO A 105 -8.56 -4.28 -11.14
CA PRO A 105 -8.05 -4.94 -9.95
C PRO A 105 -7.10 -6.10 -10.31
N ASP A 106 -6.23 -6.48 -9.38
CA ASP A 106 -5.36 -7.66 -9.53
C ASP A 106 -5.92 -8.86 -8.75
N PRO A 107 -6.57 -9.84 -9.40
CA PRO A 107 -7.09 -11.02 -8.72
C PRO A 107 -5.99 -11.98 -8.22
N HIS A 108 -4.74 -11.75 -8.62
CA HIS A 108 -3.60 -12.60 -8.27
C HIS A 108 -2.76 -12.04 -7.11
N LEU A 109 -3.10 -10.84 -6.63
CA LEU A 109 -2.42 -10.16 -5.52
C LEU A 109 -0.89 -10.13 -5.68
N VAL A 110 -0.39 -9.79 -6.89
CA VAL A 110 1.05 -9.68 -7.13
C VAL A 110 1.64 -8.56 -6.28
N GLY A 111 2.48 -8.91 -5.30
CA GLY A 111 3.04 -7.97 -4.32
C GLY A 111 2.05 -7.39 -3.31
N ALA A 112 0.79 -7.86 -3.34
CA ALA A 112 -0.30 -7.46 -2.45
C ALA A 112 -0.59 -8.53 -1.38
N GLY A 113 -1.65 -8.35 -0.58
CA GLY A 113 -2.02 -9.25 0.52
C GLY A 113 -1.52 -8.75 1.87
N TYR A 114 -1.50 -9.65 2.86
CA TYR A 114 -0.99 -9.36 4.19
C TYR A 114 0.52 -9.13 4.20
N SER A 115 0.96 -8.25 5.09
CA SER A 115 2.36 -8.03 5.39
C SER A 115 2.56 -7.86 6.89
N ARG A 116 3.60 -8.50 7.44
CA ARG A 116 4.07 -8.38 8.82
C ARG A 116 5.50 -7.89 8.85
N THR A 117 5.75 -6.89 9.68
CA THR A 117 7.11 -6.41 9.95
C THR A 117 7.36 -6.41 11.45
N TYR A 118 8.47 -6.99 11.87
CA TYR A 118 8.82 -7.16 13.27
C TYR A 118 9.87 -6.14 13.72
N LYS A 119 10.13 -6.12 15.03
CA LYS A 119 11.20 -5.34 15.66
C LYS A 119 12.51 -5.44 14.89
N GLY A 120 13.21 -4.32 14.76
CA GLY A 120 14.48 -4.21 14.06
C GLY A 120 14.39 -4.20 12.53
N HIS A 121 13.23 -4.56 11.96
CA HIS A 121 13.02 -4.51 10.52
C HIS A 121 12.56 -3.13 10.06
N SER A 122 12.76 -2.83 8.80
CA SER A 122 12.37 -1.57 8.16
C SER A 122 11.95 -1.80 6.73
N LEU A 123 11.34 -0.79 6.12
CA LEU A 123 11.11 -0.71 4.69
C LEU A 123 11.89 0.47 4.14
N LYS A 124 12.97 0.19 3.42
CA LYS A 124 13.81 1.23 2.83
C LYS A 124 13.04 2.08 1.85
N VAL A 125 13.42 3.35 1.76
CA VAL A 125 12.76 4.31 0.87
C VAL A 125 12.89 3.85 -0.57
N HIS A 126 11.78 3.75 -1.25
CA HIS A 126 11.69 3.24 -2.61
C HIS A 126 10.48 3.84 -3.34
N THR A 127 10.49 3.77 -4.66
CA THR A 127 9.27 3.85 -5.48
C THR A 127 8.80 2.44 -5.81
N ASP A 128 7.50 2.29 -5.95
CA ASP A 128 6.88 1.00 -6.26
C ASP A 128 7.24 0.51 -7.68
N PHE A 129 7.11 -0.81 -7.92
CA PHE A 129 7.09 -1.32 -9.29
C PHE A 129 5.86 -0.74 -10.02
N ASN A 130 6.02 -0.47 -11.31
CA ASN A 130 4.98 0.14 -12.14
C ASN A 130 4.29 -0.81 -13.11
N TRP A 131 4.76 -2.06 -13.20
CA TRP A 131 4.30 -3.01 -14.20
C TRP A 131 3.94 -4.37 -13.59
N ASN A 132 2.78 -4.90 -13.96
CA ASN A 132 2.37 -6.26 -13.60
C ASN A 132 2.61 -7.20 -14.79
N ASP A 133 3.67 -8.00 -14.72
CA ASP A 133 4.05 -8.92 -15.79
C ASP A 133 3.01 -9.97 -16.13
N ARG A 134 2.19 -10.38 -15.15
CA ARG A 134 1.15 -11.38 -15.35
C ARG A 134 -0.05 -10.83 -16.09
N LEU A 135 -0.51 -9.63 -15.70
CA LEU A 135 -1.68 -8.98 -16.29
C LEU A 135 -1.32 -8.11 -17.50
N LYS A 136 -0.04 -7.74 -17.69
CA LYS A 136 0.44 -6.79 -18.70
C LYS A 136 -0.25 -5.44 -18.56
N LEU A 137 -0.27 -4.92 -17.32
CA LEU A 137 -0.95 -3.67 -16.95
C LEU A 137 -0.01 -2.75 -16.15
N HIS A 138 -0.23 -1.45 -16.29
CA HIS A 138 0.46 -0.42 -15.53
C HIS A 138 -0.16 -0.23 -14.14
N ARG A 139 0.65 -0.26 -13.09
CA ARG A 139 0.20 0.06 -11.74
C ARG A 139 -0.17 1.54 -11.63
N MET A 140 -1.33 1.81 -11.07
CA MET A 140 -1.84 3.17 -10.95
C MET A 140 -2.13 3.57 -9.52
N LEU A 141 -2.70 2.67 -8.70
CA LEU A 141 -2.99 2.96 -7.30
C LEU A 141 -2.40 1.90 -6.39
N SER A 142 -1.94 2.38 -5.25
CA SER A 142 -1.61 1.58 -4.07
C SER A 142 -2.62 1.88 -2.98
N PHE A 143 -3.03 0.83 -2.28
CA PHE A 143 -3.95 0.86 -1.16
C PHE A 143 -3.34 0.05 -0.01
N ILE A 144 -3.22 0.65 1.16
CA ILE A 144 -2.78 -0.04 2.38
C ILE A 144 -3.78 0.24 3.50
N ILE A 145 -4.18 -0.80 4.23
CA ILE A 145 -4.88 -0.67 5.51
C ILE A 145 -4.02 -1.18 6.64
N TYR A 146 -3.94 -0.43 7.74
CA TYR A 146 -3.25 -0.81 8.97
C TYR A 146 -4.17 -1.61 9.90
N LEU A 147 -3.60 -2.68 10.49
CA LEU A 147 -4.32 -3.63 11.34
C LEU A 147 -3.65 -3.75 12.72
N ASN A 148 -3.46 -2.61 13.40
CA ASN A 148 -2.63 -2.51 14.62
C ASN A 148 -3.35 -1.67 15.70
N PRO A 149 -4.33 -2.22 16.44
CA PRO A 149 -5.14 -1.45 17.40
C PRO A 149 -4.35 -0.85 18.55
N GLU A 150 -3.26 -1.50 18.97
CA GLU A 150 -2.45 -1.12 20.12
C GLU A 150 -1.06 -0.60 19.71
N TRP A 151 -0.93 -0.08 18.48
CA TRP A 151 0.36 0.41 17.99
C TRP A 151 0.73 1.74 18.61
N GLU A 152 1.87 1.79 19.28
CA GLU A 152 2.41 3.02 19.84
C GLU A 152 3.25 3.78 18.80
N SER A 153 3.06 5.10 18.75
CA SER A 153 3.81 5.95 17.81
C SER A 153 5.32 5.90 18.01
N SER A 154 5.78 5.65 19.23
CA SER A 154 7.19 5.48 19.60
C SER A 154 7.84 4.25 18.93
N TRP A 155 7.06 3.26 18.49
CA TRP A 155 7.57 2.07 17.80
C TRP A 155 7.90 2.33 16.32
N GLY A 156 7.55 3.52 15.81
CA GLY A 156 7.80 3.89 14.41
C GLY A 156 6.85 3.21 13.43
N GLY A 157 7.29 2.96 12.21
CA GLY A 157 6.54 2.22 11.18
C GLY A 157 5.47 3.04 10.46
N GLY A 158 5.33 4.33 10.75
CA GLY A 158 4.54 5.25 9.94
C GLY A 158 5.08 5.30 8.51
N LEU A 159 4.21 5.35 7.52
CA LEU A 159 4.63 5.43 6.13
C LEU A 159 4.99 6.87 5.79
N LYS A 160 6.26 7.10 5.51
CA LYS A 160 6.80 8.41 5.15
C LYS A 160 6.82 8.55 3.63
N PHE A 161 6.36 9.69 3.12
CA PHE A 161 6.38 10.08 1.71
C PHE A 161 7.32 11.26 1.52
N TYR A 162 8.16 11.19 0.50
CA TYR A 162 9.29 12.10 0.33
C TYR A 162 9.14 12.98 -0.90
N ASP A 163 9.58 14.23 -0.77
CA ASP A 163 9.90 15.05 -1.94
C ASP A 163 11.22 14.57 -2.53
N PHE A 164 11.17 14.12 -3.78
CA PHE A 164 12.33 13.61 -4.48
C PHE A 164 13.46 14.64 -4.62
N ASN A 165 13.12 15.92 -4.83
CA ASN A 165 14.13 16.94 -5.12
C ASN A 165 14.90 17.39 -3.87
N ASN A 166 14.23 17.37 -2.70
CA ASN A 166 14.77 17.91 -1.46
C ASN A 166 15.09 16.85 -0.41
N GLU A 167 14.81 15.58 -0.71
CA GLU A 167 14.99 14.45 0.22
C GLU A 167 14.25 14.61 1.56
N LYS A 168 13.20 15.46 1.57
CA LYS A 168 12.42 15.76 2.77
C LYS A 168 11.18 14.90 2.88
N VAL A 169 10.89 14.49 4.11
CA VAL A 169 9.59 13.92 4.44
C VAL A 169 8.52 15.00 4.31
N ILE A 170 7.56 14.81 3.42
CA ILE A 170 6.41 15.71 3.21
C ILE A 170 5.19 15.22 3.97
N GLN A 171 5.00 13.89 4.00
CA GLN A 171 3.94 13.26 4.78
C GLN A 171 4.56 12.16 5.63
N ASP A 172 4.15 12.08 6.89
CA ASP A 172 4.40 10.96 7.79
C ASP A 172 3.04 10.45 8.28
N VAL A 173 2.63 9.29 7.80
CA VAL A 173 1.31 8.73 8.10
C VAL A 173 1.47 7.65 9.18
N PRO A 174 1.09 7.94 10.43
CA PRO A 174 1.21 6.99 11.53
C PRO A 174 0.44 5.69 11.30
N CYS A 175 0.97 4.60 11.85
CA CYS A 175 0.40 3.26 11.79
C CYS A 175 -0.79 3.12 12.74
N LEU A 176 -1.95 3.71 12.40
CA LEU A 176 -3.16 3.61 13.21
C LEU A 176 -4.08 2.51 12.70
N HIS A 177 -4.68 1.77 13.65
CA HIS A 177 -5.64 0.72 13.31
C HIS A 177 -6.80 1.24 12.45
N ASN A 178 -7.18 0.46 11.45
CA ASN A 178 -8.28 0.79 10.55
C ASN A 178 -8.11 2.11 9.78
N ARG A 179 -6.86 2.55 9.61
CA ARG A 179 -6.46 3.66 8.73
C ARG A 179 -6.09 3.12 7.38
N VAL A 180 -6.62 3.75 6.34
CA VAL A 180 -6.28 3.47 4.94
C VAL A 180 -5.46 4.60 4.37
N ILE A 181 -4.46 4.25 3.57
CA ILE A 181 -3.75 5.16 2.69
C ILE A 181 -3.98 4.70 1.26
N ILE A 182 -4.41 5.62 0.39
CA ILE A 182 -4.52 5.41 -1.06
C ILE A 182 -3.65 6.44 -1.73
N TRP A 183 -2.74 6.01 -2.60
CA TRP A 183 -1.92 6.95 -3.36
C TRP A 183 -1.74 6.51 -4.81
N ARG A 184 -1.59 7.52 -5.68
CA ARG A 184 -1.29 7.30 -7.08
C ARG A 184 0.17 6.90 -7.24
N TYR A 185 0.44 5.89 -8.09
CA TYR A 185 1.79 5.62 -8.55
C TYR A 185 2.39 6.87 -9.20
N HIS A 186 3.65 7.14 -8.89
CA HIS A 186 4.46 8.17 -9.51
C HIS A 186 5.92 7.68 -9.55
N LYS A 187 6.61 7.87 -10.70
CA LYS A 187 8.00 7.41 -10.88
C LYS A 187 9.00 7.98 -9.85
N ARG A 188 8.67 9.13 -9.26
CA ARG A 188 9.42 9.75 -8.15
C ARG A 188 8.66 9.66 -6.82
N GLY A 189 7.73 8.75 -6.71
CA GLY A 189 6.86 8.55 -5.55
C GLY A 189 7.55 7.77 -4.44
N PHE A 190 8.67 8.30 -3.92
CA PHE A 190 9.47 7.65 -2.90
C PHE A 190 8.76 7.64 -1.55
N HIS A 191 8.68 6.45 -0.96
CA HIS A 191 8.07 6.24 0.34
C HIS A 191 8.71 5.04 1.06
N GLY A 192 8.49 4.97 2.38
CA GLY A 192 9.01 3.90 3.23
C GLY A 192 8.92 4.26 4.70
N TYR A 193 9.44 3.37 5.55
CA TYR A 193 9.76 3.60 6.95
C TYR A 193 11.16 3.06 7.20
N PRO A 194 12.20 3.87 6.86
CA PRO A 194 13.59 3.42 6.80
C PRO A 194 14.20 3.11 8.17
N ASP A 195 13.61 3.67 9.24
CA ASP A 195 14.04 3.44 10.60
C ASP A 195 13.56 2.07 11.08
N PRO A 196 14.41 1.31 11.80
CA PRO A 196 14.00 0.03 12.38
C PRO A 196 12.82 0.18 13.34
N LEU A 197 11.87 -0.77 13.29
CA LEU A 197 10.77 -0.82 14.25
C LEU A 197 11.27 -1.09 15.65
N MET A 198 10.71 -0.36 16.62
CA MET A 198 11.04 -0.43 18.04
C MET A 198 9.95 -1.11 18.89
N CYS A 199 9.00 -1.79 18.25
CA CYS A 199 7.95 -2.52 18.96
C CYS A 199 8.54 -3.64 19.83
N PRO A 200 7.82 -4.10 20.87
CA PRO A 200 8.23 -5.26 21.68
C PRO A 200 8.41 -6.53 20.85
N GLU A 201 9.19 -7.48 21.38
CA GLU A 201 9.31 -8.80 20.78
C GLU A 201 7.93 -9.49 20.68
N GLY A 202 7.68 -10.17 19.57
CA GLY A 202 6.39 -10.83 19.32
C GLY A 202 5.29 -9.93 18.76
N ILE A 203 5.46 -8.61 18.84
CA ILE A 203 4.54 -7.64 18.22
C ILE A 203 4.98 -7.37 16.77
N SER A 204 4.00 -7.30 15.88
CA SER A 204 4.26 -7.01 14.47
C SER A 204 3.42 -5.84 13.95
N ARG A 205 3.99 -5.08 13.03
CA ARG A 205 3.28 -4.11 12.22
C ARG A 205 2.56 -4.86 11.11
N ASN A 206 1.24 -4.92 11.21
CA ASN A 206 0.39 -5.66 10.29
C ASN A 206 -0.31 -4.72 9.32
N THR A 207 -0.29 -5.07 8.05
CA THR A 207 -1.02 -4.35 6.99
C THR A 207 -1.63 -5.31 5.99
N PHE A 208 -2.66 -4.85 5.28
CA PHE A 208 -3.14 -5.50 4.07
C PHE A 208 -3.06 -4.52 2.90
N ARG A 209 -2.57 -5.00 1.75
CA ARG A 209 -2.28 -4.18 0.57
C ARG A 209 -3.09 -4.64 -0.63
N LEU A 210 -3.56 -3.68 -1.44
CA LEU A 210 -4.13 -3.91 -2.76
C LEU A 210 -3.48 -2.97 -3.77
N PHE A 211 -3.40 -3.40 -5.02
CA PHE A 211 -2.91 -2.61 -6.12
C PHE A 211 -3.92 -2.61 -7.25
N PHE A 212 -4.06 -1.45 -7.90
CA PHE A 212 -4.97 -1.28 -9.02
C PHE A 212 -4.21 -0.73 -10.20
N TYR A 213 -4.63 -1.15 -11.38
CA TYR A 213 -3.90 -0.98 -12.62
C TYR A 213 -4.75 -0.28 -13.65
N VAL A 214 -4.11 0.12 -14.75
CA VAL A 214 -4.75 0.63 -15.97
C VAL A 214 -4.08 0.00 -17.18
N SER A 215 -4.78 0.05 -18.33
CA SER A 215 -4.24 -0.41 -19.62
C SER A 215 -3.21 0.57 -20.19
N ASP A 216 -2.41 0.13 -21.17
CA ASP A 216 -1.49 0.99 -21.92
C ASP A 216 -2.18 2.22 -22.53
N ALA A 217 -3.41 2.06 -23.02
CA ALA A 217 -4.15 3.16 -23.63
C ALA A 217 -4.45 4.31 -22.65
N GLN A 218 -4.43 4.03 -21.35
CA GLN A 218 -4.71 5.00 -20.29
C GLN A 218 -3.44 5.48 -19.57
N HIS A 219 -2.35 4.74 -19.71
CA HIS A 219 -1.08 5.11 -19.14
C HIS A 219 -0.48 6.26 -19.94
N ARG A 220 -0.33 7.42 -19.30
CA ARG A 220 0.15 8.66 -19.92
C ARG A 220 1.56 9.05 -19.47
N GLU A 221 2.18 8.25 -18.62
CA GLU A 221 3.53 8.51 -18.12
C GLU A 221 4.54 7.82 -19.03
N ASP A 222 5.53 8.56 -19.51
CA ASP A 222 6.70 8.00 -20.21
C ASP A 222 7.61 7.34 -19.16
N ASP A 223 7.20 6.17 -18.71
CA ASP A 223 7.88 5.40 -17.70
C ASP A 223 7.92 3.93 -18.11
N ARG A 224 9.13 3.43 -18.38
CA ARG A 224 9.32 2.04 -18.79
C ARG A 224 8.99 1.08 -17.64
N PRO A 225 8.54 -0.15 -17.94
CA PRO A 225 8.34 -1.18 -16.93
C PRO A 225 9.58 -1.37 -16.05
N HIS A 226 9.38 -1.29 -14.73
CA HIS A 226 10.45 -1.51 -13.75
C HIS A 226 9.94 -2.17 -12.46
N ARG A 227 10.87 -2.77 -11.72
CA ARG A 227 10.65 -3.24 -10.36
C ARG A 227 10.77 -2.06 -9.38
N SER A 228 10.46 -2.29 -8.09
CA SER A 228 10.68 -1.26 -7.05
C SER A 228 12.12 -0.74 -7.09
N LEU A 229 12.26 0.57 -7.13
CA LEU A 229 13.53 1.28 -7.18
C LEU A 229 13.81 1.90 -5.81
N TYR A 230 14.95 1.60 -5.24
CA TYR A 230 15.33 2.07 -3.91
C TYR A 230 16.16 3.35 -4.00
N TRP A 231 15.81 4.35 -3.22
CA TRP A 231 16.49 5.64 -3.24
C TRP A 231 17.97 5.57 -2.86
N PHE A 232 18.28 4.73 -1.87
CA PHE A 232 19.64 4.54 -1.37
C PHE A 232 20.15 3.15 -1.71
N ASP A 233 20.41 2.91 -2.99
CA ASP A 233 21.20 1.76 -3.42
C ASP A 233 22.68 2.06 -3.32
N LYS A 234 23.06 2.69 -2.19
CA LYS A 234 24.42 3.15 -1.98
C LYS A 234 25.19 2.17 -1.12
N GLU A 235 25.81 1.19 -1.72
CA GLU A 235 27.11 0.73 -1.19
C GLU A 235 28.19 1.80 -1.37
N ASN A 236 28.01 2.77 -2.26
CA ASN A 236 29.03 3.77 -2.66
C ASN A 236 28.60 5.24 -2.64
N GLY A 237 27.47 5.59 -2.02
CA GLY A 237 27.11 7.01 -1.85
C GLY A 237 26.50 7.72 -3.07
N GLU A 238 26.26 7.09 -4.21
CA GLU A 238 25.69 7.72 -5.40
C GLU A 238 24.15 7.61 -5.45
N PRO A 239 23.40 8.64 -5.89
CA PRO A 239 21.98 8.53 -6.17
C PRO A 239 21.75 7.47 -7.25
N TYR A 240 20.64 6.75 -7.12
CA TYR A 240 20.24 5.78 -8.13
C TYR A 240 20.04 6.50 -9.48
N ASP A 241 20.84 6.17 -10.47
CA ASP A 241 20.65 6.67 -11.84
C ASP A 241 19.52 5.88 -12.50
N LEU A 242 18.34 6.50 -12.55
CA LEU A 242 17.15 5.93 -13.20
C LEU A 242 17.35 5.69 -14.72
N SER A 243 18.40 6.26 -15.32
CA SER A 243 18.73 6.07 -16.74
C SER A 243 19.40 4.73 -17.04
N LEU A 244 19.93 4.05 -16.01
CA LEU A 244 20.64 2.79 -16.15
C LEU A 244 19.75 1.54 -16.04
N ILE A 245 18.44 1.70 -15.92
CA ILE A 245 17.51 0.56 -15.89
C ILE A 245 17.23 0.13 -17.33
N HIS A 246 18.17 -0.58 -17.90
CA HIS A 246 17.92 -1.40 -19.09
C HIS A 246 17.33 -2.74 -18.64
N ILE A 247 16.07 -2.99 -18.97
CA ILE A 247 15.46 -4.31 -18.95
C ILE A 247 15.49 -4.86 -20.38
#